data_217163d30e6a03782f0a825360070342
#
_entry.id   217163d30e6a03782f0a825360070342
#
_cell.length_a   1.000
_cell.length_b   1.000
_cell.length_c   1.000
_cell.angle_alpha   90.00
_cell.angle_beta   90.00
_cell.angle_gamma   90.00
#
_symmetry.space_group_name_H-M   'P 1'
#
loop_
_entity.id
_entity.type
_entity.pdbx_description
1 polymer ?
#
loop_
_entity_poly.entity_id
_entity_poly.type
_entity_poly.pdbx_seq_one_letter_code
_entity_poly.pdbx_strand_id
1 'polypeptide(L)'
;MDISAGQLVFSYLAAASVASASLAVTRRNPVHSALWVLALFLHVAGIFLLVGAEFLAGVQVIVYAGAILVFYLFFLMLLDLPSEAAGPRFGAHWPLAAAAGLACAIVAWYARGAELAPTAARTAVEGSSSGNLSTVGMVLFTRFALPFEIASLILLAAIVGAVVLARKGEP
;
A
#
# COMPACT_ATOMS: atom_id res chain seq x y z
N MET A 1 -0.26 10.94 -31.79
CA MET A 1 -0.19 10.84 -30.31
C MET A 1 0.87 9.80 -30.03
N ASP A 2 2.14 10.22 -29.92
CA ASP A 2 3.24 9.30 -29.62
C ASP A 2 3.18 8.97 -28.14
N ILE A 3 2.66 7.77 -27.82
CA ILE A 3 2.60 7.28 -26.45
C ILE A 3 4.04 6.94 -26.06
N SER A 4 4.60 7.66 -25.10
CA SER A 4 5.95 7.37 -24.62
C SER A 4 6.00 5.99 -23.96
N ALA A 5 7.15 5.29 -24.06
CA ALA A 5 7.34 3.98 -23.42
C ALA A 5 6.98 4.02 -21.92
N GLY A 6 7.30 5.11 -21.22
CA GLY A 6 6.94 5.31 -19.81
C GLY A 6 5.43 5.33 -19.56
N GLN A 7 4.64 5.92 -20.47
CA GLN A 7 3.18 5.92 -20.35
C GLN A 7 2.58 4.53 -20.55
N LEU A 8 3.16 3.71 -21.44
CA LEU A 8 2.73 2.32 -21.63
C LEU A 8 3.00 1.49 -20.39
N VAL A 9 4.21 1.59 -19.83
CA VAL A 9 4.60 0.88 -18.60
C VAL A 9 3.72 1.32 -17.44
N PHE A 10 3.48 2.61 -17.26
CA PHE A 10 2.60 3.13 -16.23
C PHE A 10 1.17 2.59 -16.38
N SER A 11 0.62 2.63 -17.60
CA SER A 11 -0.74 2.14 -17.85
C SER A 11 -0.90 0.66 -17.55
N TYR A 12 0.11 -0.14 -17.89
CA TYR A 12 0.16 -1.57 -17.54
C TYR A 12 0.18 -1.77 -16.02
N LEU A 13 1.13 -1.13 -15.31
CA LEU A 13 1.26 -1.26 -13.86
C LEU A 13 0.00 -0.79 -13.12
N ALA A 14 -0.58 0.31 -13.56
CA ALA A 14 -1.83 0.84 -12.98
C ALA A 14 -3.00 -0.12 -13.20
N ALA A 15 -3.20 -0.62 -14.43
CA ALA A 15 -4.27 -1.57 -14.75
C ALA A 15 -4.08 -2.89 -13.98
N ALA A 16 -2.86 -3.41 -13.91
CA ALA A 16 -2.52 -4.62 -13.16
C ALA A 16 -2.74 -4.44 -11.64
N SER A 17 -2.43 -3.27 -11.09
CA SER A 17 -2.71 -2.94 -9.68
C SER A 17 -4.21 -2.96 -9.40
N VAL A 18 -5.02 -2.29 -10.22
CA VAL A 18 -6.48 -2.26 -10.07
C VAL A 18 -7.08 -3.66 -10.23
N ALA A 19 -6.61 -4.43 -11.21
CA ALA A 19 -7.06 -5.81 -11.42
C ALA A 19 -6.71 -6.70 -10.21
N SER A 20 -5.49 -6.61 -9.71
CA SER A 20 -5.03 -7.36 -8.53
C SER A 20 -5.83 -7.00 -7.28
N ALA A 21 -6.09 -5.72 -7.04
CA ALA A 21 -6.92 -5.24 -5.93
C ALA A 21 -8.36 -5.78 -6.04
N SER A 22 -8.96 -5.73 -7.23
CA SER A 22 -10.31 -6.23 -7.48
C SER A 22 -10.39 -7.74 -7.25
N LEU A 23 -9.39 -8.49 -7.71
CA LEU A 23 -9.31 -9.93 -7.49
C LEU A 23 -9.07 -10.26 -6.01
N ALA A 24 -8.26 -9.50 -5.28
CA ALA A 24 -8.04 -9.68 -3.86
C ALA A 24 -9.35 -9.61 -3.07
N VAL A 25 -10.17 -8.59 -3.34
CA VAL A 25 -11.47 -8.42 -2.66
C VAL A 25 -12.50 -9.48 -3.10
N THR A 26 -12.41 -9.99 -4.34
CA THR A 26 -13.41 -10.93 -4.87
C THR A 26 -13.11 -12.40 -4.57
N ARG A 27 -11.97 -12.78 -4.04
CA ARG A 27 -11.65 -14.18 -3.72
C ARG A 27 -12.30 -14.61 -2.39
N ARG A 28 -12.82 -15.84 -2.36
CA ARG A 28 -13.39 -16.44 -1.15
C ARG A 28 -12.33 -16.96 -0.20
N ASN A 29 -11.26 -17.51 -0.74
CA ASN A 29 -10.17 -18.06 0.06
C ASN A 29 -9.25 -16.89 0.49
N PRO A 30 -9.09 -16.65 1.80
CA PRO A 30 -8.28 -15.54 2.31
C PRO A 30 -6.80 -15.66 1.92
N VAL A 31 -6.26 -16.87 1.78
CA VAL A 31 -4.90 -17.09 1.29
C VAL A 31 -4.76 -16.63 -0.17
N HIS A 32 -5.71 -17.00 -1.04
CA HIS A 32 -5.71 -16.51 -2.43
C HIS A 32 -5.92 -14.99 -2.51
N SER A 33 -6.72 -14.42 -1.62
CA SER A 33 -6.89 -12.97 -1.51
C SER A 33 -5.55 -12.30 -1.18
N ALA A 34 -4.83 -12.81 -0.19
CA ALA A 34 -3.53 -12.28 0.20
C ALA A 34 -2.45 -12.41 -0.90
N LEU A 35 -2.50 -13.49 -1.71
CA LEU A 35 -1.60 -13.61 -2.88
C LEU A 35 -1.90 -12.55 -3.95
N TRP A 36 -3.16 -12.15 -4.15
CA TRP A 36 -3.49 -11.03 -5.03
C TRP A 36 -3.05 -9.68 -4.45
N VAL A 37 -3.07 -9.51 -3.12
CA VAL A 37 -2.49 -8.34 -2.46
C VAL A 37 -0.96 -8.31 -2.64
N LEU A 38 -0.28 -9.46 -2.63
CA LEU A 38 1.15 -9.54 -2.96
C LEU A 38 1.41 -9.03 -4.37
N ALA A 39 0.65 -9.51 -5.36
CA ALA A 39 0.77 -9.04 -6.73
C ALA A 39 0.52 -7.52 -6.83
N LEU A 40 -0.50 -7.00 -6.14
CA LEU A 40 -0.76 -5.57 -6.05
C LEU A 40 0.47 -4.80 -5.54
N PHE A 41 1.07 -5.24 -4.43
CA PHE A 41 2.23 -4.56 -3.83
C PHE A 41 3.45 -4.55 -4.76
N LEU A 42 3.68 -5.60 -5.52
CA LEU A 42 4.76 -5.66 -6.51
C LEU A 42 4.52 -4.67 -7.68
N HIS A 43 3.28 -4.55 -8.16
CA HIS A 43 2.96 -3.56 -9.20
C HIS A 43 3.08 -2.12 -8.68
N VAL A 44 2.66 -1.86 -7.43
CA VAL A 44 2.83 -0.55 -6.78
C VAL A 44 4.32 -0.21 -6.61
N ALA A 45 5.16 -1.18 -6.22
CA ALA A 45 6.61 -0.97 -6.18
C ALA A 45 7.18 -0.60 -7.57
N GLY A 46 6.67 -1.23 -8.63
CA GLY A 46 7.00 -0.86 -10.01
C GLY A 46 6.61 0.58 -10.36
N ILE A 47 5.45 1.05 -9.87
CA ILE A 47 5.04 2.46 -10.04
C ILE A 47 6.01 3.39 -9.30
N PHE A 48 6.43 3.05 -8.08
CA PHE A 48 7.42 3.84 -7.35
C PHE A 48 8.75 3.94 -8.08
N LEU A 49 9.24 2.85 -8.70
CA LEU A 49 10.43 2.88 -9.54
C LEU A 49 10.24 3.80 -10.75
N LEU A 50 9.08 3.74 -11.38
CA LEU A 50 8.78 4.54 -12.57
C LEU A 50 8.80 6.06 -12.28
N VAL A 51 8.41 6.46 -11.08
CA VAL A 51 8.44 7.88 -10.65
C VAL A 51 9.75 8.27 -9.96
N GLY A 52 10.78 7.40 -9.97
CA GLY A 52 12.08 7.68 -9.38
C GLY A 52 12.12 7.59 -7.84
N ALA A 53 11.09 7.01 -7.21
CA ALA A 53 11.03 6.83 -5.76
C ALA A 53 11.62 5.48 -5.34
N GLU A 54 12.90 5.25 -5.63
CA GLU A 54 13.59 3.96 -5.43
C GLU A 54 13.56 3.48 -3.98
N PHE A 55 13.73 4.39 -3.02
CA PHE A 55 13.66 4.05 -1.60
C PHE A 55 12.26 3.54 -1.21
N LEU A 56 11.20 4.20 -1.69
CA LEU A 56 9.82 3.75 -1.44
C LEU A 56 9.55 2.40 -2.09
N ALA A 57 10.06 2.17 -3.30
CA ALA A 57 9.95 0.87 -3.96
C ALA A 57 10.60 -0.24 -3.13
N GLY A 58 11.81 0.00 -2.59
CA GLY A 58 12.48 -0.93 -1.69
C GLY A 58 11.67 -1.22 -0.42
N VAL A 59 11.14 -0.18 0.23
CA VAL A 59 10.27 -0.32 1.41
C VAL A 59 8.99 -1.10 1.06
N GLN A 60 8.38 -0.83 -0.09
CA GLN A 60 7.18 -1.54 -0.55
C GLN A 60 7.42 -3.05 -0.69
N VAL A 61 8.55 -3.46 -1.23
CA VAL A 61 8.87 -4.88 -1.42
C VAL A 61 9.31 -5.52 -0.11
N ILE A 62 10.24 -4.90 0.63
CA ILE A 62 10.84 -5.51 1.81
C ILE A 62 9.86 -5.54 2.99
N VAL A 63 9.19 -4.42 3.26
CA VAL A 63 8.32 -4.29 4.44
C VAL A 63 6.90 -4.74 4.12
N TYR A 64 6.25 -4.17 3.09
CA TYR A 64 4.85 -4.49 2.83
C TYR A 64 4.66 -5.89 2.24
N ALA A 65 5.37 -6.22 1.16
CA ALA A 65 5.25 -7.53 0.54
C ALA A 65 6.00 -8.62 1.34
N GLY A 66 7.20 -8.31 1.84
CA GLY A 66 8.05 -9.28 2.53
C GLY A 66 7.66 -9.50 3.99
N ALA A 67 7.69 -8.48 4.83
CA ALA A 67 7.47 -8.67 6.27
C ALA A 67 5.98 -8.75 6.63
N ILE A 68 5.20 -7.74 6.29
CA ILE A 68 3.80 -7.64 6.75
C ILE A 68 2.92 -8.71 6.10
N LEU A 69 2.98 -8.84 4.78
CA LEU A 69 2.09 -9.75 4.06
C LEU A 69 2.45 -11.22 4.31
N VAL A 70 3.74 -11.56 4.36
CA VAL A 70 4.18 -12.93 4.67
C VAL A 70 3.78 -13.31 6.09
N PHE A 71 3.94 -12.41 7.06
CA PHE A 71 3.47 -12.63 8.43
C PHE A 71 1.94 -12.81 8.47
N TYR A 72 1.20 -11.97 7.74
CA TYR A 72 -0.26 -12.08 7.62
C TYR A 72 -0.70 -13.41 6.98
N LEU A 73 -0.01 -13.85 5.92
CA LEU A 73 -0.26 -15.17 5.31
C LEU A 73 -0.03 -16.31 6.29
N PHE A 74 1.07 -16.24 7.05
CA PHE A 74 1.38 -17.23 8.08
C PHE A 74 0.28 -17.26 9.16
N PHE A 75 -0.17 -16.10 9.62
CA PHE A 75 -1.29 -15.99 10.55
C PHE A 75 -2.58 -16.61 10.01
N LEU A 76 -2.93 -16.32 8.74
CA LEU A 76 -4.11 -16.91 8.08
C LEU A 76 -4.04 -18.44 7.97
N MET A 77 -2.85 -18.98 7.78
CA MET A 77 -2.65 -20.44 7.72
C MET A 77 -2.77 -21.12 9.08
N LEU A 78 -2.44 -20.40 10.17
CA LEU A 78 -2.62 -20.90 11.52
C LEU A 78 -4.07 -20.80 12.02
N LEU A 79 -4.84 -19.90 11.44
CA LEU A 79 -6.25 -19.72 11.79
C LEU A 79 -7.09 -20.76 11.07
N ASP A 80 -7.82 -21.58 11.86
CA ASP A 80 -8.80 -22.51 11.27
C ASP A 80 -10.07 -21.73 10.89
N LEU A 81 -10.23 -21.45 9.58
CA LEU A 81 -11.28 -20.60 9.02
C LEU A 81 -12.46 -21.36 8.34
N PRO A 82 -12.90 -22.56 8.79
CA PRO A 82 -13.96 -23.30 8.08
C PRO A 82 -15.32 -22.65 8.19
N SER A 83 -15.62 -21.91 9.27
CA SER A 83 -16.95 -21.40 9.57
C SER A 83 -17.27 -20.04 8.91
N GLU A 84 -16.29 -19.20 8.67
CA GLU A 84 -16.51 -17.87 8.06
C GLU A 84 -16.70 -17.92 6.54
N ALA A 85 -16.19 -18.97 5.88
CA ALA A 85 -16.38 -19.16 4.44
C ALA A 85 -17.82 -19.50 4.04
N ALA A 86 -18.68 -19.88 4.97
CA ALA A 86 -20.09 -20.28 4.75
C ALA A 86 -21.07 -19.09 4.81
N GLY A 87 -20.65 -17.91 5.27
CA GLY A 87 -21.51 -16.72 5.38
C GLY A 87 -21.80 -16.03 4.03
N PRO A 88 -22.82 -15.16 3.98
CA PRO A 88 -23.10 -14.35 2.81
C PRO A 88 -21.92 -13.42 2.53
N ARG A 89 -21.40 -13.46 1.31
CA ARG A 89 -20.17 -12.76 0.90
C ARG A 89 -20.27 -11.25 0.93
N PHE A 90 -21.45 -10.72 0.68
CA PHE A 90 -21.72 -9.28 0.68
C PHE A 90 -22.81 -9.00 1.71
N GLY A 91 -22.51 -8.11 2.66
CA GLY A 91 -23.52 -7.60 3.58
C GLY A 91 -24.62 -6.82 2.83
N ALA A 92 -25.74 -6.55 3.50
CA ALA A 92 -26.88 -5.84 2.92
C ALA A 92 -26.52 -4.47 2.31
N HIS A 93 -25.39 -3.88 2.71
CA HIS A 93 -24.93 -2.54 2.29
C HIS A 93 -23.95 -2.56 1.10
N TRP A 94 -23.74 -3.71 0.45
CA TRP A 94 -22.83 -3.78 -0.70
C TRP A 94 -23.16 -2.80 -1.84
N PRO A 95 -24.45 -2.50 -2.18
CA PRO A 95 -24.73 -1.56 -3.24
C PRO A 95 -24.31 -0.13 -2.87
N LEU A 96 -24.43 0.24 -1.59
CA LEU A 96 -23.96 1.55 -1.09
C LEU A 96 -22.43 1.68 -1.20
N ALA A 97 -21.71 0.62 -0.82
CA ALA A 97 -20.25 0.58 -0.97
C ALA A 97 -19.81 0.65 -2.43
N ALA A 98 -20.51 -0.05 -3.33
CA ALA A 98 -20.26 0.00 -4.76
C ALA A 98 -20.53 1.41 -5.33
N ALA A 99 -21.64 2.05 -4.93
CA ALA A 99 -21.96 3.41 -5.33
C ALA A 99 -20.91 4.42 -4.83
N ALA A 100 -20.45 4.29 -3.60
CA ALA A 100 -19.39 5.13 -3.05
C ALA A 100 -18.06 4.94 -3.81
N GLY A 101 -17.69 3.69 -4.11
CA GLY A 101 -16.50 3.39 -4.91
C GLY A 101 -16.57 3.97 -6.31
N LEU A 102 -17.74 3.88 -6.96
CA LEU A 102 -17.98 4.47 -8.27
C LEU A 102 -17.90 6.01 -8.22
N ALA A 103 -18.50 6.62 -7.20
CA ALA A 103 -18.42 8.08 -7.00
C ALA A 103 -16.96 8.52 -6.82
N CYS A 104 -16.17 7.82 -6.00
CA CYS A 104 -14.74 8.10 -5.86
C CYS A 104 -13.97 7.95 -7.18
N ALA A 105 -14.26 6.94 -7.96
CA ALA A 105 -13.66 6.74 -9.27
C ALA A 105 -14.00 7.87 -10.26
N ILE A 106 -15.27 8.32 -10.26
CA ILE A 106 -15.72 9.45 -11.07
C ILE A 106 -15.02 10.74 -10.65
N VAL A 107 -14.95 11.03 -9.34
CA VAL A 107 -14.25 12.21 -8.83
C VAL A 107 -12.76 12.17 -9.20
N ALA A 108 -12.10 11.02 -9.05
CA ALA A 108 -10.71 10.84 -9.45
C ALA A 108 -10.51 11.05 -10.97
N TRP A 109 -11.46 10.58 -11.77
CA TRP A 109 -11.44 10.80 -13.23
C TRP A 109 -11.51 12.27 -13.61
N TYR A 110 -12.43 13.04 -13.00
CA TYR A 110 -12.55 14.48 -13.25
C TYR A 110 -11.39 15.28 -12.65
N ALA A 111 -10.91 14.91 -11.46
CA ALA A 111 -9.74 15.52 -10.81
C ALA A 111 -8.45 15.39 -11.64
N ARG A 112 -8.36 14.37 -12.51
CA ARG A 112 -7.23 14.16 -13.42
C ARG A 112 -7.06 15.28 -14.44
N GLY A 113 -8.15 15.97 -14.80
CA GLY A 113 -8.15 17.12 -15.72
C GLY A 113 -7.99 18.47 -15.03
N ALA A 114 -8.18 18.52 -13.72
CA ALA A 114 -7.89 19.69 -12.93
C ALA A 114 -6.40 19.68 -12.57
N GLU A 115 -5.66 20.72 -12.94
CA GLU A 115 -4.27 20.92 -12.53
C GLU A 115 -4.21 21.22 -11.02
N LEU A 116 -4.60 20.24 -10.21
CA LEU A 116 -4.48 20.29 -8.74
C LEU A 116 -3.06 19.92 -8.26
N ALA A 117 -2.11 19.83 -9.19
CA ALA A 117 -0.72 19.62 -8.81
C ALA A 117 -0.16 20.90 -8.19
N PRO A 118 0.14 20.94 -6.89
CA PRO A 118 0.88 22.07 -6.35
C PRO A 118 2.23 22.09 -7.05
N THR A 119 2.52 23.16 -7.73
CA THR A 119 3.82 23.45 -8.36
C THR A 119 4.99 23.28 -7.38
N ALA A 120 4.70 23.36 -6.07
CA ALA A 120 5.65 23.15 -4.98
C ALA A 120 6.24 21.73 -4.88
N ALA A 121 5.57 20.70 -5.39
CA ALA A 121 6.09 19.33 -5.35
C ALA A 121 7.11 19.05 -6.47
N ARG A 122 7.00 19.76 -7.60
CA ARG A 122 7.93 19.60 -8.73
C ARG A 122 9.28 20.28 -8.51
N THR A 123 9.31 21.42 -7.81
CA THR A 123 10.54 22.17 -7.56
C THR A 123 11.46 21.54 -6.50
N ALA A 124 10.96 20.63 -5.67
CA ALA A 124 11.78 19.96 -4.64
C ALA A 124 12.65 18.82 -5.18
N VAL A 125 12.36 18.30 -6.38
CA VAL A 125 13.06 17.12 -6.93
C VAL A 125 14.18 17.50 -7.90
N GLU A 126 14.12 18.69 -8.49
CA GLU A 126 15.06 19.10 -9.56
C GLU A 126 16.44 19.57 -9.08
N GLY A 127 16.73 19.62 -7.77
CA GLY A 127 17.94 20.23 -7.24
C GLY A 127 18.93 19.33 -6.51
N SER A 128 18.64 18.05 -6.25
CA SER A 128 19.57 17.24 -5.47
C SER A 128 20.27 16.19 -6.32
N SER A 129 21.56 16.43 -6.59
CA SER A 129 22.52 15.40 -7.04
C SER A 129 22.74 14.29 -5.99
N SER A 130 22.10 14.39 -4.83
CA SER A 130 22.08 13.39 -3.77
C SER A 130 21.07 12.29 -4.14
N GLY A 131 21.45 11.02 -4.03
CA GLY A 131 20.56 9.90 -4.30
C GLY A 131 19.24 9.98 -3.52
N ASN A 132 18.20 9.37 -4.05
CA ASN A 132 16.82 9.36 -3.49
C ASN A 132 16.81 9.04 -1.97
N LEU A 133 17.59 8.05 -1.52
CA LEU A 133 17.69 7.65 -0.12
C LEU A 133 18.25 8.78 0.77
N SER A 134 19.32 9.46 0.34
CA SER A 134 19.94 10.55 1.09
C SER A 134 18.98 11.73 1.24
N THR A 135 18.28 12.09 0.18
CA THR A 135 17.28 13.17 0.19
C THR A 135 16.13 12.87 1.13
N VAL A 136 15.56 11.66 1.06
CA VAL A 136 14.48 11.25 1.97
C VAL A 136 14.94 11.24 3.42
N GLY A 137 16.14 10.71 3.70
CA GLY A 137 16.72 10.70 5.03
C GLY A 137 16.90 12.11 5.58
N MET A 138 17.51 13.02 4.81
CA MET A 138 17.71 14.40 5.23
C MET A 138 16.38 15.10 5.56
N VAL A 139 15.40 15.00 4.69
CA VAL A 139 14.08 15.62 4.88
C VAL A 139 13.36 15.04 6.10
N LEU A 140 13.48 13.72 6.31
CA LEU A 140 12.84 13.02 7.42
C LEU A 140 13.39 13.51 8.76
N PHE A 141 14.71 13.58 8.90
CA PHE A 141 15.36 13.97 10.15
C PHE A 141 15.45 15.47 10.40
N THR A 142 15.18 16.31 9.41
CA THR A 142 15.19 17.78 9.58
C THR A 142 13.78 18.35 9.60
N ARG A 143 13.03 18.19 8.51
CA ARG A 143 11.73 18.81 8.33
C ARG A 143 10.58 18.01 8.98
N PHE A 144 10.71 16.67 8.99
CA PHE A 144 9.69 15.76 9.52
C PHE A 144 10.16 14.99 10.76
N ALA A 145 11.09 15.58 11.54
CA ALA A 145 11.63 14.96 12.75
C ALA A 145 10.54 14.61 13.77
N LEU A 146 9.57 15.51 14.02
CA LEU A 146 8.49 15.27 14.96
C LEU A 146 7.53 14.14 14.54
N PRO A 147 7.00 14.10 13.29
CA PRO A 147 6.27 12.92 12.82
C PRO A 147 7.06 11.62 12.89
N PHE A 148 8.35 11.65 12.62
CA PHE A 148 9.23 10.49 12.74
C PHE A 148 9.34 10.00 14.19
N GLU A 149 9.50 10.91 15.15
CA GLU A 149 9.53 10.58 16.58
C GLU A 149 8.21 9.96 17.05
N ILE A 150 7.07 10.53 16.66
CA ILE A 150 5.74 9.96 16.97
C ILE A 150 5.61 8.56 16.39
N ALA A 151 6.04 8.33 15.14
CA ALA A 151 6.01 7.01 14.54
C ALA A 151 6.87 5.99 15.31
N SER A 152 8.05 6.42 15.81
CA SER A 152 8.91 5.56 16.63
C SER A 152 8.27 5.15 17.96
N LEU A 153 7.53 6.06 18.60
CA LEU A 153 6.77 5.75 19.82
C LEU A 153 5.62 4.78 19.56
N ILE A 154 4.93 4.92 18.42
CA ILE A 154 3.88 3.97 18.00
C ILE A 154 4.48 2.58 17.78
N LEU A 155 5.62 2.48 17.11
CA LEU A 155 6.33 1.22 16.90
C LEU A 155 6.75 0.58 18.23
N LEU A 156 7.30 1.39 19.16
CA LEU A 156 7.67 0.91 20.49
C LEU A 156 6.44 0.37 21.23
N ALA A 157 5.35 1.11 21.23
CA ALA A 157 4.09 0.66 21.87
C ALA A 157 3.56 -0.64 21.25
N ALA A 158 3.65 -0.77 19.92
CA ALA A 158 3.24 -1.99 19.22
C ALA A 158 4.10 -3.21 19.63
N ILE A 159 5.43 -3.03 19.72
CA ILE A 159 6.34 -4.10 20.13
C ILE A 159 6.07 -4.51 21.60
N VAL A 160 5.94 -3.53 22.50
CA VAL A 160 5.63 -3.80 23.92
C VAL A 160 4.29 -4.52 24.03
N GLY A 161 3.26 -4.05 23.31
CA GLY A 161 1.94 -4.68 23.28
C GLY A 161 2.00 -6.13 22.79
N ALA A 162 2.72 -6.39 21.71
CA ALA A 162 2.90 -7.76 21.19
C ALA A 162 3.58 -8.68 22.20
N VAL A 163 4.64 -8.21 22.86
CA VAL A 163 5.36 -8.98 23.87
C VAL A 163 4.48 -9.26 25.09
N VAL A 164 3.74 -8.26 25.57
CA VAL A 164 2.84 -8.42 26.72
C VAL A 164 1.74 -9.45 26.42
N LEU A 165 1.14 -9.39 25.21
CA LEU A 165 0.11 -10.35 24.79
C LEU A 165 0.67 -11.77 24.59
N ALA A 166 1.91 -11.88 24.10
CA ALA A 166 2.56 -13.17 23.87
C ALA A 166 3.03 -13.86 25.17
N ARG A 167 3.26 -13.11 26.26
CA ARG A 167 3.63 -13.70 27.55
C ARG A 167 2.45 -14.47 28.13
N LYS A 168 2.58 -15.80 28.22
CA LYS A 168 1.70 -16.60 29.07
C LYS A 168 1.85 -16.10 30.51
N GLY A 169 0.76 -15.64 31.12
CA GLY A 169 0.75 -15.44 32.56
C GLY A 169 1.05 -16.78 33.23
N GLU A 170 2.18 -16.89 33.89
CA GLU A 170 2.34 -17.94 34.89
C GLU A 170 1.35 -17.65 36.02
N PRO A 171 0.57 -18.66 36.45
CA PRO A 171 -0.34 -18.52 37.58
C PRO A 171 0.42 -18.23 38.88
#